data_1f887d6bca3bde88175e984041bf0fc5
#
_entry.id   1f887d6bca3bde88175e984041bf0fc5
#
_cell.length_a   1.000
_cell.length_b   1.000
_cell.length_c   1.000
_cell.angle_alpha   90.00
_cell.angle_beta   90.00
_cell.angle_gamma   90.00
#
_symmetry.space_group_name_H-M   'P 1'
#
loop_
_entity.id
_entity.type
_entity.pdbx_description
1 polymer ?
#
loop_
_entity_poly.entity_id
_entity_poly.type
_entity_poly.pdbx_seq_one_letter_code
_entity_poly.pdbx_strand_id
1 'polypeptide(L)'
;MKSIIRKAEADWKGNLREGHGLVTTDSGALSKQPFSFNKRVDQGDLAQTNPEELIAAAISSCFSMALSKTIQDDDVIPQQLLVTASVTAEFGDGLKITTLQLEVEGMVGDYSQEQLEKAVATTRKNCPVYLLLEPGFKSIEVTTRLRN
;
A
#
# COMPACT_ATOMS: atom_id res chain seq x y z
N MET A 1 -22.30 -15.68 5.42
CA MET A 1 -21.21 -14.70 5.19
C MET A 1 -20.54 -14.38 6.52
N LYS A 2 -19.22 -14.36 6.55
CA LYS A 2 -18.47 -14.05 7.76
C LYS A 2 -17.87 -12.64 7.63
N SER A 3 -18.07 -11.81 8.64
CA SER A 3 -17.50 -10.45 8.69
C SER A 3 -16.27 -10.44 9.59
N ILE A 4 -15.31 -9.61 9.23
CA ILE A 4 -14.17 -9.29 10.08
C ILE A 4 -14.11 -7.77 10.27
N ILE A 5 -13.76 -7.34 11.50
CA ILE A 5 -13.62 -5.93 11.83
C ILE A 5 -12.20 -5.72 12.31
N ARG A 6 -11.55 -4.67 11.81
CA ARG A 6 -10.22 -4.24 12.25
C ARG A 6 -10.28 -2.76 12.59
N LYS A 7 -9.59 -2.38 13.66
CA LYS A 7 -9.68 -1.01 14.19
C LYS A 7 -8.32 -0.38 14.35
N ALA A 8 -8.30 0.90 14.17
CA ALA A 8 -7.21 1.77 14.57
C ALA A 8 -7.81 3.04 15.18
N GLU A 9 -7.06 3.69 16.04
CA GLU A 9 -7.44 5.00 16.59
C GLU A 9 -6.30 5.99 16.43
N ALA A 10 -6.65 7.23 16.29
CA ALA A 10 -5.71 8.35 16.26
C ALA A 10 -6.12 9.36 17.32
N ASP A 11 -5.19 9.73 18.18
CA ASP A 11 -5.37 10.74 19.22
C ASP A 11 -4.57 11.98 18.82
N TRP A 12 -5.27 13.08 18.51
CA TRP A 12 -4.67 14.33 18.07
C TRP A 12 -4.82 15.41 19.12
N LYS A 13 -3.75 16.19 19.35
CA LYS A 13 -3.74 17.32 20.27
C LYS A 13 -3.17 18.55 19.61
N GLY A 14 -3.88 19.65 19.71
CA GLY A 14 -3.44 20.95 19.22
C GLY A 14 -3.98 21.32 17.84
N ASN A 15 -3.44 22.42 17.30
CA ASN A 15 -3.80 22.89 15.97
C ASN A 15 -3.05 22.07 14.90
N LEU A 16 -3.35 22.33 13.63
CA LEU A 16 -2.77 21.55 12.54
C LEU A 16 -1.24 21.68 12.46
N ARG A 17 -0.72 22.87 12.63
CA ARG A 17 0.71 23.14 12.38
C ARG A 17 1.60 22.78 13.58
N GLU A 18 1.14 23.03 14.79
CA GLU A 18 1.91 22.83 16.02
C GLU A 18 1.51 21.56 16.76
N GLY A 19 0.36 20.98 16.39
CA GLY A 19 -0.16 19.80 17.03
C GLY A 19 0.57 18.52 16.65
N HIS A 20 0.21 17.46 17.33
CA HIS A 20 0.78 16.13 17.11
C HIS A 20 -0.24 15.05 17.48
N GLY A 21 -0.05 13.88 16.92
CA GLY A 21 -0.92 12.75 17.18
C GLY A 21 -0.17 11.46 17.42
N LEU A 22 -0.89 10.48 17.90
CA LEU A 22 -0.45 9.11 18.09
C LEU A 22 -1.45 8.18 17.42
N VAL A 23 -0.98 7.23 16.63
CA VAL A 23 -1.82 6.23 16.00
C VAL A 23 -1.52 4.85 16.57
N THR A 24 -2.58 4.12 16.87
CA THR A 24 -2.50 2.78 17.47
C THR A 24 -3.46 1.85 16.74
N THR A 25 -3.01 0.63 16.45
CA THR A 25 -3.87 -0.43 15.91
C THR A 25 -4.20 -1.45 16.97
N ASP A 26 -5.37 -2.10 16.86
CA ASP A 26 -5.78 -3.15 17.81
C ASP A 26 -4.78 -4.32 17.86
N SER A 27 -4.10 -4.60 16.75
CA SER A 27 -3.08 -5.66 16.72
C SER A 27 -1.82 -5.33 17.51
N GLY A 28 -1.60 -4.05 17.83
CA GLY A 28 -0.36 -3.59 18.42
C GLY A 28 0.79 -3.41 17.43
N ALA A 29 0.57 -3.71 16.14
CA ALA A 29 1.59 -3.51 15.11
C ALA A 29 2.04 -2.06 15.01
N LEU A 30 1.08 -1.12 15.17
CA LEU A 30 1.36 0.29 15.46
C LEU A 30 0.92 0.54 16.90
N SER A 31 1.83 0.97 17.74
CA SER A 31 1.54 1.27 19.13
C SER A 31 2.01 2.68 19.44
N LYS A 32 1.07 3.60 19.60
CA LYS A 32 1.32 5.02 19.90
C LYS A 32 2.39 5.62 18.97
N GLN A 33 2.27 5.33 17.68
CA GLN A 33 3.23 5.86 16.71
C GLN A 33 2.94 7.33 16.45
N PRO A 34 3.95 8.20 16.57
CA PRO A 34 3.76 9.63 16.38
C PRO A 34 3.52 9.98 14.92
N PHE A 35 2.68 10.97 14.72
CA PHE A 35 2.48 11.61 13.42
C PHE A 35 2.17 13.09 13.62
N SER A 36 2.48 13.88 12.59
CA SER A 36 2.20 15.32 12.61
C SER A 36 2.05 15.83 11.17
N PHE A 37 1.41 16.97 11.02
CA PHE A 37 1.25 17.57 9.70
C PHE A 37 2.61 17.99 9.12
N ASN A 38 3.47 18.59 9.92
CA ASN A 38 4.79 19.04 9.45
C ASN A 38 5.64 17.87 8.95
N LYS A 39 5.66 16.74 9.65
CA LYS A 39 6.40 15.54 9.22
C LYS A 39 5.76 14.87 8.00
N ARG A 40 4.44 14.93 7.89
CA ARG A 40 3.72 14.42 6.70
C ARG A 40 4.15 15.11 5.42
N VAL A 41 4.42 16.41 5.48
CA VAL A 41 4.75 17.22 4.30
C VAL A 41 6.26 17.44 4.11
N ASP A 42 7.07 17.05 5.08
CA ASP A 42 8.52 17.16 5.03
C ASP A 42 9.11 15.96 4.29
N GLN A 43 9.70 16.20 3.13
CA GLN A 43 10.30 15.13 2.33
C GLN A 43 11.68 14.70 2.85
N GLY A 44 12.31 15.49 3.71
CA GLY A 44 13.65 15.20 4.22
C GLY A 44 13.69 14.38 5.50
N ASP A 45 12.59 14.33 6.25
CA ASP A 45 12.52 13.63 7.55
C ASP A 45 11.36 12.64 7.56
N LEU A 46 11.67 11.36 7.45
CA LEU A 46 10.72 10.26 7.42
C LEU A 46 10.63 9.50 8.75
N ALA A 47 10.96 10.17 9.86
CA ALA A 47 11.01 9.52 11.18
C ALA A 47 9.64 9.16 11.76
N GLN A 48 8.56 9.73 11.24
CA GLN A 48 7.19 9.47 11.68
C GLN A 48 6.38 8.85 10.55
N THR A 49 5.37 8.05 10.93
CA THR A 49 4.41 7.56 9.95
C THR A 49 3.46 8.68 9.49
N ASN A 50 2.73 8.42 8.42
CA ASN A 50 1.75 9.34 7.85
C ASN A 50 0.65 8.57 7.10
N PRO A 51 -0.46 9.21 6.77
CA PRO A 51 -1.56 8.54 6.08
C PRO A 51 -1.19 7.93 4.73
N GLU A 52 -0.34 8.61 3.95
CA GLU A 52 0.06 8.12 2.61
C GLU A 52 0.88 6.83 2.72
N GLU A 53 1.81 6.78 3.68
CA GLU A 53 2.61 5.58 3.95
C GLU A 53 1.72 4.42 4.42
N LEU A 54 0.73 4.68 5.27
CA LEU A 54 -0.21 3.66 5.75
C LEU A 54 -1.10 3.11 4.62
N ILE A 55 -1.52 3.97 3.70
CA ILE A 55 -2.22 3.55 2.49
C ILE A 55 -1.31 2.65 1.63
N ALA A 56 -0.07 3.06 1.43
CA ALA A 56 0.92 2.28 0.68
C ALA A 56 1.15 0.90 1.32
N ALA A 57 1.25 0.84 2.65
CA ALA A 57 1.40 -0.42 3.38
C ALA A 57 0.16 -1.31 3.20
N ALA A 58 -1.03 -0.75 3.24
CA ALA A 58 -2.27 -1.49 3.03
C ALA A 58 -2.34 -2.08 1.62
N ILE A 59 -2.01 -1.27 0.60
CA ILE A 59 -2.04 -1.72 -0.79
C ILE A 59 -0.99 -2.81 -1.03
N SER A 60 0.25 -2.57 -0.65
CA SER A 60 1.36 -3.50 -0.91
C SER A 60 1.16 -4.85 -0.23
N SER A 61 0.70 -4.85 1.02
CA SER A 61 0.45 -6.09 1.76
C SER A 61 -0.72 -6.89 1.17
N CYS A 62 -1.83 -6.25 0.88
CA CYS A 62 -2.99 -6.92 0.29
C CYS A 62 -2.68 -7.43 -1.12
N PHE A 63 -2.03 -6.61 -1.93
CA PHE A 63 -1.69 -6.97 -3.31
C PHE A 63 -0.73 -8.17 -3.37
N SER A 64 0.27 -8.22 -2.48
CA SER A 64 1.22 -9.36 -2.44
C SER A 64 0.51 -10.67 -2.10
N MET A 65 -0.43 -10.66 -1.16
CA MET A 65 -1.21 -11.86 -0.82
C MET A 65 -2.14 -12.27 -1.98
N ALA A 66 -2.81 -11.32 -2.59
CA ALA A 66 -3.70 -11.58 -3.72
C ALA A 66 -2.93 -12.11 -4.94
N LEU A 67 -1.73 -11.57 -5.19
CA LEU A 67 -0.85 -12.04 -6.27
C LEU A 67 -0.37 -13.47 -6.01
N SER A 68 0.01 -13.78 -4.76
CA SER A 68 0.39 -15.15 -4.39
C SER A 68 -0.76 -16.13 -4.67
N LYS A 69 -1.99 -15.74 -4.33
CA LYS A 69 -3.17 -16.55 -4.63
C LYS A 69 -3.36 -16.75 -6.16
N THR A 70 -3.20 -15.69 -6.94
CA THR A 70 -3.35 -15.75 -8.40
C THR A 70 -2.32 -16.69 -9.02
N ILE A 71 -1.06 -16.63 -8.56
CA ILE A 71 0.00 -17.51 -9.05
C ILE A 71 -0.26 -18.97 -8.63
N GLN A 72 -0.75 -19.15 -7.41
CA GLN A 72 -1.09 -20.49 -6.91
C GLN A 72 -2.22 -21.14 -7.72
N ASP A 73 -3.11 -20.37 -8.33
CA ASP A 73 -4.17 -20.91 -9.19
C ASP A 73 -3.60 -21.55 -10.46
N ASP A 74 -2.35 -21.28 -10.82
CA ASP A 74 -1.60 -21.95 -11.88
C ASP A 74 -0.77 -23.14 -11.37
N ASP A 75 -1.03 -23.62 -10.14
CA ASP A 75 -0.29 -24.68 -9.47
C ASP A 75 1.20 -24.37 -9.25
N VAL A 76 1.53 -23.08 -9.13
CA VAL A 76 2.88 -22.60 -8.88
C VAL A 76 2.92 -21.86 -7.54
N ILE A 77 3.99 -22.06 -6.78
CA ILE A 77 4.20 -21.35 -5.51
C ILE A 77 5.32 -20.34 -5.72
N PRO A 78 5.05 -19.03 -5.54
CA PRO A 78 6.11 -18.04 -5.65
C PRO A 78 7.11 -18.19 -4.50
N GLN A 79 8.39 -18.04 -4.81
CA GLN A 79 9.45 -18.05 -3.80
C GLN A 79 9.48 -16.74 -3.04
N GLN A 80 9.30 -15.63 -3.73
CA GLN A 80 9.26 -14.30 -3.14
C GLN A 80 8.49 -13.35 -4.05
N LEU A 81 7.69 -12.52 -3.43
CA LEU A 81 7.01 -11.40 -4.09
C LEU A 81 7.34 -10.12 -3.31
N LEU A 82 7.97 -9.18 -3.97
CA LEU A 82 8.22 -7.85 -3.42
C LEU A 82 7.30 -6.86 -4.13
N VAL A 83 6.38 -6.28 -3.39
CA VAL A 83 5.45 -5.26 -3.90
C VAL A 83 5.74 -3.95 -3.20
N THR A 84 6.15 -2.96 -3.96
CA THR A 84 6.39 -1.61 -3.46
C THR A 84 5.29 -0.69 -3.98
N ALA A 85 4.58 -0.04 -3.06
CA ALA A 85 3.58 0.94 -3.39
C ALA A 85 4.10 2.33 -3.03
N SER A 86 4.01 3.26 -3.95
CA SER A 86 4.32 4.67 -3.72
C SER A 86 3.05 5.49 -3.92
N VAL A 87 2.65 6.20 -2.88
CA VAL A 87 1.46 7.06 -2.90
C VAL A 87 1.92 8.51 -2.90
N THR A 88 1.55 9.24 -3.94
CA THR A 88 1.92 10.65 -4.10
C THR A 88 0.76 11.53 -3.66
N ALA A 89 1.08 12.52 -2.84
CA ALA A 89 0.18 13.61 -2.47
C ALA A 89 0.77 14.93 -2.99
N GLU A 90 -0.10 15.79 -3.52
CA GLU A 90 0.29 17.05 -4.12
C GLU A 90 -0.43 18.21 -3.45
N PHE A 91 0.28 19.31 -3.31
CA PHE A 91 -0.29 20.57 -2.84
C PHE A 91 -0.80 21.40 -4.02
N GLY A 92 -2.01 21.92 -3.88
CA GLY A 92 -2.62 22.88 -4.78
C GLY A 92 -3.67 23.63 -3.95
N ASP A 93 -4.91 23.52 -4.27
CA ASP A 93 -6.02 23.93 -3.39
C ASP A 93 -6.18 22.87 -2.27
N GLY A 94 -5.23 22.84 -1.32
CA GLY A 94 -5.13 21.82 -0.31
C GLY A 94 -4.26 20.65 -0.73
N LEU A 95 -4.15 19.66 0.15
CA LEU A 95 -3.37 18.44 -0.06
C LEU A 95 -4.28 17.37 -0.66
N LYS A 96 -3.88 16.82 -1.79
CA LYS A 96 -4.63 15.76 -2.48
C LYS A 96 -3.75 14.58 -2.80
N ILE A 97 -4.24 13.39 -2.53
CA ILE A 97 -3.60 12.15 -2.98
C ILE A 97 -3.96 11.97 -4.45
N THR A 98 -2.95 11.82 -5.31
CA THR A 98 -3.14 11.84 -6.76
C THR A 98 -2.69 10.58 -7.48
N THR A 99 -1.55 10.01 -7.11
CA THR A 99 -0.90 8.97 -7.90
C THR A 99 -0.53 7.76 -7.05
N LEU A 100 -0.79 6.58 -7.61
CA LEU A 100 -0.28 5.31 -7.10
C LEU A 100 0.72 4.75 -8.10
N GLN A 101 1.90 4.37 -7.62
CA GLN A 101 2.87 3.60 -8.37
C GLN A 101 3.06 2.26 -7.67
N LEU A 102 2.85 1.16 -8.39
CA LEU A 102 3.12 -0.20 -7.92
C LEU A 102 4.28 -0.79 -8.69
N GLU A 103 5.29 -1.22 -7.96
CA GLU A 103 6.43 -1.96 -8.51
C GLU A 103 6.37 -3.38 -7.96
N VAL A 104 6.24 -4.35 -8.84
CA VAL A 104 6.14 -5.75 -8.48
C VAL A 104 7.38 -6.49 -8.98
N GLU A 105 8.12 -7.07 -8.05
CA GLU A 105 9.22 -7.97 -8.37
C GLU A 105 8.89 -9.38 -7.85
N GLY A 106 9.03 -10.37 -8.71
CA GLY A 106 8.73 -11.75 -8.35
C GLY A 106 9.88 -12.70 -8.61
N MET A 107 10.15 -13.58 -7.65
CA MET A 107 10.93 -14.79 -7.84
C MET A 107 9.94 -15.95 -7.90
N VAL A 108 9.65 -16.39 -9.12
CA VAL A 108 8.64 -17.42 -9.38
C VAL A 108 9.22 -18.40 -10.39
N GLY A 109 9.60 -19.59 -9.90
CA GLY A 109 10.07 -20.66 -10.76
C GLY A 109 8.98 -21.05 -11.77
N ASP A 110 9.40 -21.48 -12.94
CA ASP A 110 8.51 -21.92 -14.02
C ASP A 110 7.59 -20.83 -14.60
N TYR A 111 7.83 -19.57 -14.25
CA TYR A 111 7.15 -18.42 -14.84
C TYR A 111 8.04 -17.68 -15.83
N SER A 112 7.42 -17.15 -16.88
CA SER A 112 8.01 -16.13 -17.73
C SER A 112 7.63 -14.74 -17.25
N GLN A 113 8.32 -13.73 -17.76
CA GLN A 113 7.96 -12.33 -17.53
C GLN A 113 6.50 -12.04 -17.90
N GLU A 114 6.06 -12.55 -19.05
CA GLU A 114 4.70 -12.39 -19.54
C GLU A 114 3.66 -13.04 -18.63
N GLN A 115 3.97 -14.22 -18.08
CA GLN A 115 3.07 -14.89 -17.13
C GLN A 115 2.91 -14.08 -15.84
N LEU A 116 4.01 -13.50 -15.32
CA LEU A 116 3.94 -12.66 -14.14
C LEU A 116 3.15 -11.37 -14.42
N GLU A 117 3.35 -10.74 -15.57
CA GLU A 117 2.57 -9.56 -15.96
C GLU A 117 1.07 -9.87 -16.04
N LYS A 118 0.72 -11.02 -16.58
CA LYS A 118 -0.68 -11.48 -16.65
C LYS A 118 -1.25 -11.74 -15.27
N ALA A 119 -0.48 -12.36 -14.38
CA ALA A 119 -0.89 -12.58 -12.99
C ALA A 119 -1.13 -11.26 -12.25
N VAL A 120 -0.26 -10.27 -12.46
CA VAL A 120 -0.42 -8.92 -11.90
C VAL A 120 -1.70 -8.26 -12.42
N ALA A 121 -1.97 -8.35 -13.73
CA ALA A 121 -3.19 -7.80 -14.33
C ALA A 121 -4.45 -8.44 -13.74
N THR A 122 -4.44 -9.74 -13.51
CA THR A 122 -5.54 -10.46 -12.85
C THR A 122 -5.70 -10.03 -11.40
N THR A 123 -4.59 -9.86 -10.69
CA THR A 123 -4.60 -9.43 -9.29
C THR A 123 -5.20 -8.04 -9.11
N ARG A 124 -5.00 -7.13 -10.05
CA ARG A 124 -5.63 -5.80 -10.04
C ARG A 124 -7.16 -5.88 -10.04
N LYS A 125 -7.73 -6.95 -10.54
CA LYS A 125 -9.19 -7.17 -10.58
C LYS A 125 -9.73 -7.86 -9.33
N ASN A 126 -8.85 -8.39 -8.48
CA ASN A 126 -9.26 -9.23 -7.35
C ASN A 126 -8.77 -8.73 -5.99
N CYS A 127 -7.75 -7.88 -5.94
CA CYS A 127 -7.22 -7.37 -4.67
C CYS A 127 -8.23 -6.39 -4.03
N PRO A 128 -8.81 -6.72 -2.87
CA PRO A 128 -9.87 -5.89 -2.29
C PRO A 128 -9.45 -4.46 -1.97
N VAL A 129 -8.24 -4.27 -1.44
CA VAL A 129 -7.75 -2.92 -1.09
C VAL A 129 -7.46 -2.12 -2.36
N TYR A 130 -6.84 -2.75 -3.36
CA TYR A 130 -6.59 -2.09 -4.65
C TYR A 130 -7.91 -1.63 -5.29
N LEU A 131 -8.90 -2.52 -5.36
CA LEU A 131 -10.21 -2.20 -5.95
C LEU A 131 -10.93 -1.08 -5.19
N LEU A 132 -10.80 -1.06 -3.86
CA LEU A 132 -11.40 -0.02 -3.04
C LEU A 132 -10.81 1.36 -3.34
N LEU A 133 -9.50 1.44 -3.50
CA LEU A 133 -8.75 2.70 -3.59
C LEU A 133 -8.50 3.17 -5.02
N GLU A 134 -8.53 2.27 -6.00
CA GLU A 134 -8.26 2.58 -7.41
C GLU A 134 -9.02 3.80 -7.92
N PRO A 135 -10.35 3.92 -7.72
CA PRO A 135 -11.10 5.05 -8.26
C PRO A 135 -10.68 6.42 -7.74
N GLY A 136 -10.03 6.45 -6.56
CA GLY A 136 -9.59 7.70 -5.95
C GLY A 136 -8.28 8.25 -6.51
N PHE A 137 -7.49 7.44 -7.19
CA PHE A 137 -6.25 7.89 -7.80
C PHE A 137 -6.49 8.50 -9.18
N LYS A 138 -5.87 9.66 -9.43
CA LYS A 138 -5.90 10.33 -10.72
C LYS A 138 -5.11 9.54 -11.78
N SER A 139 -3.99 8.92 -11.37
CA SER A 139 -3.19 8.07 -12.23
C SER A 139 -2.59 6.90 -11.45
N ILE A 140 -2.43 5.77 -12.13
CA ILE A 140 -1.83 4.56 -11.58
C ILE A 140 -0.81 4.02 -12.58
N GLU A 141 0.41 3.77 -12.11
CA GLU A 141 1.44 3.09 -12.87
C GLU A 141 1.75 1.75 -12.21
N VAL A 142 1.84 0.68 -13.00
CA VAL A 142 2.21 -0.65 -12.52
C VAL A 142 3.36 -1.17 -13.37
N THR A 143 4.47 -1.51 -12.71
CA THR A 143 5.60 -2.16 -13.35
C THR A 143 5.80 -3.55 -12.76
N THR A 144 6.22 -4.49 -13.59
CA THR A 144 6.36 -5.89 -13.20
C THR A 144 7.71 -6.40 -13.70
N ARG A 145 8.43 -7.09 -12.82
CA ARG A 145 9.76 -7.63 -13.12
C ARG A 145 9.93 -9.02 -12.53
N LEU A 146 10.23 -9.98 -13.39
CA LEU A 146 10.63 -11.33 -12.97
C LEU A 146 12.14 -11.32 -12.68
N ARG A 147 12.53 -11.85 -11.50
CA ARG A 147 13.91 -11.86 -11.01
C ARG A 147 14.47 -13.28 -10.87
N ASN A 148 14.17 -14.15 -11.76
CA ASN A 148 14.68 -15.53 -11.70
C ASN A 148 16.14 -15.62 -12.13
#